data_07ca36b4b5148dfe64fa360b77f4d74f
#
_entry.id   07ca36b4b5148dfe64fa360b77f4d74f
#
_cell.length_a   1.000
_cell.length_b   1.000
_cell.length_c   1.000
_cell.angle_alpha   90.00
_cell.angle_beta   90.00
_cell.angle_gamma   90.00
#
_symmetry.space_group_name_H-M   'P 1'
#
loop_
_entity.id
_entity.type
_entity.pdbx_description
1 polymer ?
#
loop_
_entity_poly.entity_id
_entity_poly.type
_entity_poly.pdbx_seq_one_letter_code
_entity_poly.pdbx_strand_id
1 'polypeptide(L)'
;MKKLTIFALSAILVAGASAASAEGLTEAQARAIIAPWYSLFNVASRGDVKATQEQVLTPDYESCAGYLPTECWGRDTSIKVVSNFSNSIPDMKFDIKEVLVAGDRVVVRGEVSGTPAGELFGVPHTGKSFRMMAIDIQTIKDGKIAKTFHMENWLSALGQLRAK
;
A
#
# COMPACT_ATOMS: atom_id res chain seq x y z
N MET A 1 44.47 63.06 34.29
CA MET A 1 43.25 62.23 34.50
C MET A 1 42.86 61.60 33.13
N LYS A 2 43.18 60.32 32.93
CA LYS A 2 42.92 59.59 31.68
C LYS A 2 41.63 58.80 31.84
N LYS A 3 40.61 59.08 31.02
CA LYS A 3 39.32 58.36 30.99
C LYS A 3 39.50 57.07 30.18
N LEU A 4 39.27 55.95 30.82
CA LEU A 4 39.30 54.65 30.19
C LEU A 4 37.90 54.33 29.68
N THR A 5 37.76 54.20 28.34
CA THR A 5 36.48 53.85 27.70
C THR A 5 36.46 52.35 27.50
N ILE A 6 35.54 51.65 28.17
CA ILE A 6 35.32 50.22 28.04
C ILE A 6 34.34 49.99 26.90
N PHE A 7 34.81 49.36 25.82
CA PHE A 7 33.91 48.82 24.75
C PHE A 7 33.36 47.46 25.16
N ALA A 8 32.04 47.41 25.36
CA ALA A 8 31.34 46.16 25.55
C ALA A 8 31.09 45.50 24.19
N LEU A 9 31.70 44.33 23.96
CA LEU A 9 31.51 43.52 22.78
C LEU A 9 30.27 42.63 23.01
N SER A 10 29.13 42.96 22.41
CA SER A 10 27.93 42.15 22.45
C SER A 10 28.07 40.99 21.45
N ALA A 11 28.22 39.77 21.95
CA ALA A 11 28.22 38.57 21.14
C ALA A 11 26.72 38.20 20.82
N ILE A 12 26.36 38.33 19.56
CA ILE A 12 25.05 37.85 19.06
C ILE A 12 25.15 36.34 18.87
N LEU A 13 24.48 35.59 19.75
CA LEU A 13 24.33 34.14 19.60
C LEU A 13 23.24 33.89 18.56
N VAL A 14 23.61 33.58 17.33
CA VAL A 14 22.68 33.10 16.30
C VAL A 14 22.38 31.65 16.64
N ALA A 15 21.23 31.40 17.29
CA ALA A 15 20.68 30.06 17.45
C ALA A 15 20.22 29.59 16.07
N GLY A 16 21.07 28.76 15.43
CA GLY A 16 20.68 28.03 14.23
C GLY A 16 19.57 27.04 14.59
N ALA A 17 18.34 27.36 14.25
CA ALA A 17 17.25 26.37 14.23
C ALA A 17 17.59 25.36 13.13
N SER A 18 18.15 24.21 13.50
CA SER A 18 18.17 23.03 12.63
C SER A 18 16.72 22.67 12.34
N ALA A 19 16.28 22.96 11.12
CA ALA A 19 15.06 22.34 10.60
C ALA A 19 15.32 20.83 10.59
N ALA A 20 14.74 20.12 11.55
CA ALA A 20 14.64 18.68 11.47
C ALA A 20 13.79 18.40 10.22
N SER A 21 14.44 18.02 9.12
CA SER A 21 13.75 17.42 8.00
C SER A 21 13.06 16.18 8.59
N ALA A 22 11.74 16.10 8.50
CA ALA A 22 11.03 14.88 8.82
C ALA A 22 11.66 13.79 7.94
N GLU A 23 12.47 12.92 8.53
CA GLU A 23 13.01 11.78 7.81
C GLU A 23 11.82 10.97 7.32
N GLY A 24 11.73 10.80 5.99
CA GLY A 24 10.71 9.94 5.38
C GLY A 24 10.83 8.53 5.90
N LEU A 25 9.82 7.71 5.65
CA LEU A 25 9.83 6.29 6.02
C LEU A 25 11.07 5.59 5.43
N THR A 26 11.73 4.78 6.23
CA THR A 26 12.70 3.81 5.72
C THR A 26 11.97 2.65 5.04
N GLU A 27 12.65 1.92 4.15
CA GLU A 27 12.08 0.73 3.52
C GLU A 27 11.64 -0.32 4.57
N ALA A 28 12.43 -0.52 5.62
CA ALA A 28 12.10 -1.46 6.70
C ALA A 28 10.81 -1.07 7.43
N GLN A 29 10.63 0.22 7.73
CA GLN A 29 9.40 0.74 8.33
C GLN A 29 8.20 0.60 7.38
N ALA A 30 8.38 0.95 6.11
CA ALA A 30 7.34 0.79 5.10
C ALA A 30 6.90 -0.67 4.98
N ARG A 31 7.85 -1.61 4.88
CA ARG A 31 7.54 -3.06 4.82
C ARG A 31 6.78 -3.53 6.06
N ALA A 32 7.15 -3.09 7.25
CA ALA A 32 6.45 -3.45 8.48
C ALA A 32 4.99 -2.96 8.49
N ILE A 33 4.73 -1.74 7.98
CA ILE A 33 3.39 -1.16 7.89
C ILE A 33 2.51 -1.92 6.89
N ILE A 34 3.06 -2.24 5.70
CA ILE A 34 2.27 -2.83 4.61
C ILE A 34 2.15 -4.36 4.67
N ALA A 35 3.05 -5.06 5.37
CA ALA A 35 3.08 -6.52 5.38
C ALA A 35 1.74 -7.16 5.83
N PRO A 36 1.05 -6.69 6.89
CA PRO A 36 -0.23 -7.26 7.28
C PRO A 36 -1.32 -7.06 6.20
N TRP A 37 -1.28 -5.95 5.45
CA TRP A 37 -2.18 -5.72 4.33
C TRP A 37 -1.99 -6.76 3.24
N TYR A 38 -0.75 -6.97 2.77
CA TYR A 38 -0.45 -7.94 1.71
C TYR A 38 -0.64 -9.39 2.15
N SER A 39 -0.54 -9.69 3.46
CA SER A 39 -0.83 -11.03 3.97
C SER A 39 -2.28 -11.46 3.75
N LEU A 40 -3.21 -10.50 3.64
CA LEU A 40 -4.64 -10.78 3.39
C LEU A 40 -4.90 -11.40 2.02
N PHE A 41 -4.01 -11.17 1.05
CA PHE A 41 -4.12 -11.73 -0.30
C PHE A 41 -3.53 -13.15 -0.40
N ASN A 42 -2.89 -13.66 0.65
CA ASN A 42 -2.52 -15.07 0.77
C ASN A 42 -3.70 -15.85 1.36
N VAL A 43 -4.73 -16.05 0.55
CA VAL A 43 -6.07 -16.47 0.98
C VAL A 43 -6.08 -17.75 1.80
N ALA A 44 -5.25 -18.73 1.47
CA ALA A 44 -5.19 -20.02 2.17
C ALA A 44 -4.62 -19.92 3.61
N SER A 45 -3.89 -18.86 3.93
CA SER A 45 -3.18 -18.70 5.22
C SER A 45 -3.47 -17.37 5.94
N ARG A 46 -4.32 -16.51 5.37
CA ARG A 46 -4.61 -15.19 5.93
C ARG A 46 -5.40 -15.27 7.25
N GLY A 47 -5.20 -14.28 8.09
CA GLY A 47 -6.00 -14.05 9.29
C GLY A 47 -7.36 -13.41 9.01
N ASP A 48 -7.96 -12.85 10.07
CA ASP A 48 -9.23 -12.11 9.97
C ASP A 48 -9.07 -10.85 9.13
N VAL A 49 -9.82 -10.79 8.02
CA VAL A 49 -9.74 -9.70 7.04
C VAL A 49 -10.19 -8.37 7.64
N LYS A 50 -11.32 -8.39 8.38
CA LYS A 50 -11.88 -7.17 8.95
C LYS A 50 -10.96 -6.61 10.03
N ALA A 51 -10.56 -7.42 11.00
CA ALA A 51 -9.68 -7.00 12.08
C ALA A 51 -8.34 -6.48 11.55
N THR A 52 -7.73 -7.17 10.56
CA THR A 52 -6.47 -6.72 9.95
C THR A 52 -6.65 -5.39 9.22
N GLN A 53 -7.68 -5.22 8.41
CA GLN A 53 -7.92 -3.96 7.70
C GLN A 53 -8.19 -2.79 8.65
N GLU A 54 -8.96 -2.99 9.71
CA GLU A 54 -9.20 -1.96 10.73
C GLU A 54 -7.91 -1.56 11.47
N GLN A 55 -6.98 -2.50 11.62
CA GLN A 55 -5.68 -2.22 12.23
C GLN A 55 -4.77 -1.41 11.30
N VAL A 56 -4.67 -1.78 10.01
CA VAL A 56 -3.64 -1.25 9.10
C VAL A 56 -4.13 -0.11 8.19
N LEU A 57 -5.45 0.05 8.01
CA LEU A 57 -6.04 1.13 7.21
C LEU A 57 -6.56 2.25 8.11
N THR A 58 -6.50 3.48 7.63
CA THR A 58 -7.19 4.60 8.32
C THR A 58 -8.71 4.46 8.21
N PRO A 59 -9.50 5.09 9.10
CA PRO A 59 -10.97 5.08 8.99
C PRO A 59 -11.49 5.67 7.68
N ASP A 60 -10.78 6.68 7.14
CA ASP A 60 -11.06 7.40 5.90
C ASP A 60 -10.29 6.84 4.70
N TYR A 61 -9.82 5.59 4.78
CA TYR A 61 -9.09 4.92 3.70
C TYR A 61 -9.84 4.92 2.38
N GLU A 62 -9.10 5.16 1.29
CA GLU A 62 -9.59 5.03 -0.08
C GLU A 62 -8.68 4.13 -0.91
N SER A 63 -9.28 3.22 -1.69
CA SER A 63 -8.63 2.47 -2.77
C SER A 63 -9.17 2.94 -4.12
N CYS A 64 -8.30 3.34 -5.03
CA CYS A 64 -8.69 3.86 -6.35
C CYS A 64 -8.01 3.06 -7.46
N ALA A 65 -8.81 2.51 -8.40
CA ALA A 65 -8.34 1.83 -9.61
C ALA A 65 -8.30 2.76 -10.84
N GLY A 66 -8.73 4.01 -10.69
CA GLY A 66 -8.78 5.01 -11.77
C GLY A 66 -8.90 6.43 -11.23
N TYR A 67 -9.31 7.35 -12.10
CA TYR A 67 -9.40 8.79 -11.78
C TYR A 67 -10.82 9.27 -11.46
N LEU A 68 -11.84 8.45 -11.76
CA LEU A 68 -13.23 8.80 -11.48
C LEU A 68 -13.57 8.48 -10.02
N PRO A 69 -14.42 9.31 -9.35
CA PRO A 69 -14.87 9.00 -7.98
C PRO A 69 -15.53 7.62 -7.86
N THR A 70 -16.18 7.14 -8.92
CA THR A 70 -16.81 5.81 -8.99
C THR A 70 -15.81 4.66 -9.06
N GLU A 71 -14.53 4.94 -9.29
CA GLU A 71 -13.44 3.97 -9.31
C GLU A 71 -12.66 3.93 -7.98
N CYS A 72 -13.15 4.66 -6.97
CA CYS A 72 -12.62 4.64 -5.62
C CYS A 72 -13.64 4.04 -4.64
N TRP A 73 -13.17 3.30 -3.66
CA TRP A 73 -14.01 2.76 -2.59
C TRP A 73 -13.29 2.84 -1.23
N GLY A 74 -14.09 3.00 -0.19
CA GLY A 74 -13.60 3.09 1.18
C GLY A 74 -13.33 1.73 1.82
N ARG A 75 -12.86 1.80 3.08
CA ARG A 75 -12.44 0.63 3.87
C ARG A 75 -13.51 -0.47 3.96
N ASP A 76 -14.78 -0.13 4.20
CA ASP A 76 -15.85 -1.11 4.36
C ASP A 76 -16.11 -1.91 3.08
N THR A 77 -16.02 -1.27 1.92
CA THR A 77 -16.08 -1.97 0.63
C THR A 77 -14.86 -2.83 0.41
N SER A 78 -13.66 -2.34 0.76
CA SER A 78 -12.42 -3.11 0.71
C SER A 78 -12.51 -4.39 1.56
N ILE A 79 -13.04 -4.31 2.78
CA ILE A 79 -13.27 -5.49 3.64
C ILE A 79 -14.14 -6.53 2.94
N LYS A 80 -15.26 -6.11 2.31
CA LYS A 80 -16.16 -7.01 1.58
C LYS A 80 -15.47 -7.67 0.38
N VAL A 81 -14.75 -6.87 -0.42
CA VAL A 81 -14.04 -7.35 -1.62
C VAL A 81 -12.97 -8.37 -1.24
N VAL A 82 -12.09 -8.01 -0.31
CA VAL A 82 -10.99 -8.89 0.12
C VAL A 82 -11.52 -10.15 0.80
N SER A 83 -12.59 -10.05 1.59
CA SER A 83 -13.22 -11.23 2.21
C SER A 83 -13.74 -12.23 1.16
N ASN A 84 -14.26 -11.73 0.03
CA ASN A 84 -14.82 -12.59 -1.01
C ASN A 84 -13.77 -13.34 -1.85
N PHE A 85 -12.49 -12.99 -1.78
CA PHE A 85 -11.45 -13.70 -2.53
C PHE A 85 -11.36 -15.18 -2.20
N SER A 86 -11.70 -15.59 -0.96
CA SER A 86 -11.76 -17.02 -0.59
C SER A 86 -12.79 -17.81 -1.39
N ASN A 87 -13.84 -17.16 -1.87
CA ASN A 87 -14.86 -17.79 -2.71
C ASN A 87 -14.47 -17.78 -4.18
N SER A 88 -13.84 -16.70 -4.63
CA SER A 88 -13.55 -16.46 -6.06
C SER A 88 -12.23 -17.09 -6.50
N ILE A 89 -11.18 -16.98 -5.66
CA ILE A 89 -9.81 -17.43 -5.96
C ILE A 89 -9.19 -17.96 -4.65
N PRO A 90 -9.56 -19.19 -4.24
CA PRO A 90 -9.25 -19.71 -2.90
C PRO A 90 -7.75 -19.94 -2.64
N ASP A 91 -6.95 -20.06 -3.68
CA ASP A 91 -5.50 -20.23 -3.63
C ASP A 91 -4.73 -18.94 -3.99
N MET A 92 -5.42 -17.76 -4.00
CA MET A 92 -4.77 -16.48 -4.32
C MET A 92 -3.56 -16.24 -3.44
N LYS A 93 -2.50 -15.74 -4.08
CA LYS A 93 -1.27 -15.28 -3.42
C LYS A 93 -0.84 -13.93 -3.97
N PHE A 94 -0.31 -13.10 -3.10
CA PHE A 94 0.41 -11.89 -3.45
C PHE A 94 1.86 -12.01 -3.00
N ASP A 95 2.79 -11.92 -3.94
CA ASP A 95 4.22 -11.98 -3.69
C ASP A 95 4.85 -10.61 -3.99
N ILE A 96 5.30 -9.92 -2.93
CA ILE A 96 5.96 -8.61 -3.06
C ILE A 96 7.32 -8.81 -3.72
N LYS A 97 7.52 -8.22 -4.90
CA LYS A 97 8.79 -8.29 -5.66
C LYS A 97 9.68 -7.07 -5.39
N GLU A 98 9.09 -5.91 -5.09
CA GLU A 98 9.81 -4.66 -4.91
C GLU A 98 9.03 -3.68 -4.05
N VAL A 99 9.72 -2.94 -3.21
CA VAL A 99 9.18 -1.84 -2.42
C VAL A 99 10.08 -0.63 -2.60
N LEU A 100 9.51 0.50 -3.01
CA LEU A 100 10.20 1.79 -3.11
C LEU A 100 9.51 2.78 -2.17
N VAL A 101 10.30 3.64 -1.53
CA VAL A 101 9.79 4.64 -0.58
C VAL A 101 10.17 6.04 -1.06
N ALA A 102 9.20 6.94 -1.07
CA ALA A 102 9.36 8.34 -1.41
C ALA A 102 8.55 9.21 -0.43
N GLY A 103 9.18 9.62 0.66
CA GLY A 103 8.52 10.36 1.74
C GLY A 103 7.46 9.52 2.44
N ASP A 104 6.20 9.91 2.35
CA ASP A 104 5.03 9.19 2.85
C ASP A 104 4.44 8.19 1.84
N ARG A 105 5.04 8.08 0.64
CA ARG A 105 4.57 7.19 -0.42
C ARG A 105 5.37 5.90 -0.44
N VAL A 106 4.64 4.79 -0.53
CA VAL A 106 5.21 3.44 -0.68
C VAL A 106 4.69 2.86 -1.99
N VAL A 107 5.60 2.59 -2.92
CA VAL A 107 5.29 1.90 -4.17
C VAL A 107 5.62 0.43 -4.01
N VAL A 108 4.64 -0.43 -4.28
CA VAL A 108 4.81 -1.89 -4.23
C VAL A 108 4.55 -2.47 -5.61
N ARG A 109 5.53 -3.17 -6.14
CA ARG A 109 5.34 -4.04 -7.31
C ARG A 109 5.28 -5.47 -6.83
N GLY A 110 4.20 -6.16 -7.19
CA GLY A 110 3.96 -7.53 -6.79
C GLY A 110 3.53 -8.43 -7.93
N GLU A 111 3.48 -9.71 -7.65
CA GLU A 111 2.88 -10.74 -8.45
C GLU A 111 1.66 -11.28 -7.74
N VAL A 112 0.51 -11.24 -8.41
CA VAL A 112 -0.71 -11.92 -7.98
C VAL A 112 -0.86 -13.20 -8.79
N SER A 113 -1.18 -14.29 -8.11
CA SER A 113 -1.45 -15.58 -8.75
C SER A 113 -2.62 -16.29 -8.09
N GLY A 114 -3.27 -17.18 -8.82
CA GLY A 114 -4.36 -17.99 -8.28
C GLY A 114 -5.13 -18.72 -9.36
N THR A 115 -6.05 -19.59 -8.91
CA THR A 115 -6.93 -20.41 -9.75
C THR A 115 -8.37 -20.04 -9.43
N PRO A 116 -9.14 -19.44 -10.36
CA PRO A 116 -10.54 -19.14 -10.13
C PRO A 116 -11.35 -20.38 -9.82
N ALA A 117 -12.20 -20.31 -8.79
CA ALA A 117 -13.11 -21.40 -8.43
C ALA A 117 -14.36 -21.49 -9.33
N GLY A 118 -14.61 -20.47 -10.14
CA GLY A 118 -15.75 -20.35 -11.04
C GLY A 118 -15.47 -19.42 -12.19
N GLU A 119 -16.53 -18.88 -12.81
CA GLU A 119 -16.38 -17.82 -13.81
C GLU A 119 -15.72 -16.58 -13.20
N LEU A 120 -14.76 -16.00 -13.93
CA LEU A 120 -14.07 -14.78 -13.52
C LEU A 120 -14.05 -13.76 -14.67
N PHE A 121 -14.70 -12.60 -14.47
CA PHE A 121 -14.80 -11.51 -15.45
C PHE A 121 -15.23 -12.00 -16.86
N GLY A 122 -16.26 -12.84 -16.93
CA GLY A 122 -16.79 -13.39 -18.17
C GLY A 122 -15.92 -14.47 -18.82
N VAL A 123 -14.91 -14.99 -18.12
CA VAL A 123 -14.16 -16.17 -18.54
C VAL A 123 -14.69 -17.38 -17.77
N PRO A 124 -15.25 -18.40 -18.47
CA PRO A 124 -15.71 -19.62 -17.84
C PRO A 124 -14.61 -20.31 -17.04
N HIS A 125 -15.01 -21.07 -16.04
CA HIS A 125 -14.07 -21.87 -15.25
C HIS A 125 -13.35 -22.91 -16.12
N THR A 126 -12.02 -22.83 -16.15
CA THR A 126 -11.17 -23.72 -16.95
C THR A 126 -10.24 -24.60 -16.11
N GLY A 127 -10.20 -24.40 -14.81
CA GLY A 127 -9.24 -25.03 -13.90
C GLY A 127 -7.80 -24.52 -14.05
N LYS A 128 -7.58 -23.50 -14.88
CA LYS A 128 -6.26 -22.88 -15.10
C LYS A 128 -5.98 -21.80 -14.07
N SER A 129 -4.70 -21.68 -13.74
CA SER A 129 -4.18 -20.60 -12.90
C SER A 129 -3.71 -19.43 -13.77
N PHE A 130 -3.63 -18.25 -13.14
CA PHE A 130 -3.03 -17.07 -13.75
C PHE A 130 -1.89 -16.53 -12.88
N ARG A 131 -1.05 -15.72 -13.49
CA ARG A 131 -0.08 -14.85 -12.82
C ARG A 131 -0.11 -13.48 -13.49
N MET A 132 -0.18 -12.44 -12.70
CA MET A 132 -0.16 -11.07 -13.21
C MET A 132 0.66 -10.14 -12.34
N MET A 133 1.11 -9.04 -12.93
CA MET A 133 1.75 -7.97 -12.18
C MET A 133 0.69 -7.06 -11.58
N ALA A 134 0.92 -6.65 -10.34
CA ALA A 134 0.20 -5.58 -9.67
C ALA A 134 1.17 -4.47 -9.25
N ILE A 135 0.70 -3.23 -9.28
CA ILE A 135 1.42 -2.07 -8.78
C ILE A 135 0.47 -1.26 -7.91
N ASP A 136 0.88 -1.04 -6.67
CA ASP A 136 0.20 -0.18 -5.72
C ASP A 136 1.07 1.03 -5.39
N ILE A 137 0.44 2.21 -5.29
CA ILE A 137 1.04 3.39 -4.71
C ILE A 137 0.24 3.73 -3.46
N GLN A 138 0.84 3.50 -2.30
CA GLN A 138 0.19 3.72 -1.00
C GLN A 138 0.64 5.03 -0.38
N THR A 139 -0.29 5.75 0.27
CA THR A 139 0.01 6.88 1.14
C THR A 139 -0.05 6.39 2.57
N ILE A 140 1.03 6.61 3.31
CA ILE A 140 1.11 6.27 4.74
C ILE A 140 0.85 7.52 5.57
N LYS A 141 -0.08 7.41 6.53
CA LYS A 141 -0.42 8.45 7.49
C LYS A 141 -0.54 7.82 8.87
N ASP A 142 0.18 8.36 9.84
CA ASP A 142 0.14 7.91 11.24
C ASP A 142 0.38 6.39 11.39
N GLY A 143 1.30 5.83 10.60
CA GLY A 143 1.64 4.41 10.59
C GLY A 143 0.58 3.49 9.98
N LYS A 144 -0.39 4.04 9.24
CA LYS A 144 -1.45 3.30 8.54
C LYS A 144 -1.50 3.68 7.05
N ILE A 145 -2.09 2.80 6.25
CA ILE A 145 -2.37 3.07 4.84
C ILE A 145 -3.64 3.94 4.78
N ALA A 146 -3.52 5.16 4.27
CA ALA A 146 -4.63 6.09 4.12
C ALA A 146 -5.22 6.07 2.71
N LYS A 147 -4.41 5.78 1.70
CA LYS A 147 -4.86 5.70 0.32
C LYS A 147 -4.02 4.71 -0.47
N THR A 148 -4.65 4.01 -1.40
CA THR A 148 -3.98 3.16 -2.39
C THR A 148 -4.46 3.52 -3.79
N PHE A 149 -3.53 3.81 -4.69
CA PHE A 149 -3.77 3.69 -6.13
C PHE A 149 -3.35 2.30 -6.53
N HIS A 150 -4.27 1.55 -7.14
CA HIS A 150 -4.16 0.13 -7.36
C HIS A 150 -4.33 -0.21 -8.84
N MET A 151 -3.39 -0.94 -9.41
CA MET A 151 -3.47 -1.39 -10.80
C MET A 151 -2.99 -2.83 -10.93
N GLU A 152 -3.78 -3.65 -11.61
CA GLU A 152 -3.51 -5.05 -11.89
C GLU A 152 -3.63 -5.35 -13.38
N ASN A 153 -2.76 -6.21 -13.91
CA ASN A 153 -2.78 -6.59 -15.31
C ASN A 153 -3.79 -7.74 -15.56
N TRP A 154 -5.07 -7.46 -15.32
CA TRP A 154 -6.15 -8.41 -15.57
C TRP A 154 -6.25 -8.85 -17.02
N LEU A 155 -5.89 -8.01 -17.98
CA LEU A 155 -5.88 -8.40 -19.40
C LEU A 155 -4.96 -9.60 -19.64
N SER A 156 -3.76 -9.59 -19.05
CA SER A 156 -2.84 -10.72 -19.12
C SER A 156 -3.39 -11.96 -18.39
N ALA A 157 -3.94 -11.79 -17.19
CA ALA A 157 -4.51 -12.89 -16.41
C ALA A 157 -5.65 -13.60 -17.16
N LEU A 158 -6.61 -12.82 -17.69
CA LEU A 158 -7.75 -13.35 -18.46
C LEU A 158 -7.30 -14.01 -19.78
N GLY A 159 -6.23 -13.51 -20.41
CA GLY A 159 -5.62 -14.16 -21.57
C GLY A 159 -5.08 -15.55 -21.24
N GLN A 160 -4.41 -15.71 -20.10
CA GLN A 160 -3.89 -17.00 -19.61
C GLN A 160 -5.03 -17.99 -19.32
N LEU A 161 -6.12 -17.55 -18.71
CA LEU A 161 -7.28 -18.38 -18.40
C LEU A 161 -8.01 -18.85 -19.68
N ARG A 162 -8.00 -18.05 -20.75
CA ARG A 162 -8.62 -18.37 -22.07
C ARG A 162 -7.72 -19.21 -22.99
N ALA A 163 -6.42 -19.23 -22.77
CA ALA A 163 -5.50 -19.95 -23.63
C ALA A 163 -5.93 -21.42 -23.79
N LYS A 164 -5.74 -22.00 -24.99
CA LYS A 164 -6.05 -23.43 -25.25
C LYS A 164 -5.00 -24.35 -24.65
#